data_d45b02302e18daade1b21f35d8a13010
#
_entry.id   d45b02302e18daade1b21f35d8a13010
#
_cell.length_a   1.000
_cell.length_b   1.000
_cell.length_c   1.000
_cell.angle_alpha   90.00
_cell.angle_beta   90.00
_cell.angle_gamma   90.00
#
_symmetry.space_group_name_H-M   'P 1'
#
loop_
_entity.id
_entity.type
_entity.pdbx_description
1 polymer ?
#
loop_
_entity_poly.entity_id
_entity_poly.type
_entity_poly.pdbx_seq_one_letter_code
_entity_poly.pdbx_strand_id
1 'polypeptide(L)'
;MGKPSLRLGVAYDFRNPAESGLTHQALYAAIMDQVAWLDGLGLDLVWFTEHHFVEDGYLPSWIPVAAAMAARTKHVRFSCDVCLLPFNHPIRLAEDLAVLDNISGGRVEI
;
A
#
# COMPACT_ATOMS: atom_id res chain seq x y z
N MET A 1 -16.75 -13.14 25.19
CA MET A 1 -16.49 -12.72 23.79
C MET A 1 -16.24 -11.22 23.80
N GLY A 2 -15.02 -10.78 23.47
CA GLY A 2 -14.72 -9.37 23.32
C GLY A 2 -15.56 -8.73 22.21
N LYS A 3 -15.99 -7.47 22.38
CA LYS A 3 -16.62 -6.71 21.29
C LYS A 3 -15.62 -6.68 20.13
N PRO A 4 -16.06 -6.86 18.86
CA PRO A 4 -15.20 -6.65 17.72
C PRO A 4 -14.64 -5.22 17.80
N SER A 5 -13.32 -5.09 17.87
CA SER A 5 -12.68 -3.78 17.81
C SER A 5 -12.84 -3.23 16.40
N LEU A 6 -13.27 -1.97 16.29
CA LEU A 6 -13.27 -1.27 15.00
C LEU A 6 -11.82 -1.21 14.48
N ARG A 7 -11.61 -1.63 13.25
CA ARG A 7 -10.35 -1.45 12.52
C ARG A 7 -10.44 -0.19 11.68
N LEU A 8 -9.39 0.61 11.73
CA LEU A 8 -9.28 1.85 10.95
C LEU A 8 -8.20 1.68 9.89
N GLY A 9 -8.53 2.08 8.67
CA GLY A 9 -7.60 2.03 7.57
C GLY A 9 -7.65 3.26 6.67
N VAL A 10 -6.64 3.40 5.83
CA VAL A 10 -6.54 4.48 4.83
C VAL A 10 -6.25 3.87 3.46
N ALA A 11 -6.97 4.35 2.44
CA ALA A 11 -6.72 4.00 1.04
C ALA A 11 -5.75 5.00 0.40
N TYR A 12 -4.81 4.49 -0.40
CA TYR A 12 -3.90 5.30 -1.18
C TYR A 12 -3.94 4.95 -2.67
N ASP A 13 -4.21 5.93 -3.49
CA ASP A 13 -4.25 5.82 -4.95
C ASP A 13 -3.01 6.43 -5.65
N PHE A 14 -2.22 7.22 -4.94
CA PHE A 14 -1.00 7.89 -5.42
C PHE A 14 -1.21 8.85 -6.59
N ARG A 15 -2.43 9.28 -6.83
CA ARG A 15 -2.73 10.26 -7.89
C ARG A 15 -2.05 11.60 -7.61
N ASN A 16 -1.43 12.15 -8.64
CA ASN A 16 -0.73 13.43 -8.58
C ASN A 16 -1.16 14.33 -9.74
N PRO A 17 -2.34 14.97 -9.66
CA PRO A 17 -2.78 15.87 -10.71
C PRO A 17 -1.83 17.05 -10.85
N ALA A 18 -1.74 17.61 -12.07
CA ALA A 18 -0.79 18.68 -12.39
C ALA A 18 -0.94 19.91 -11.47
N GLU A 19 -2.15 20.17 -11.00
CA GLU A 19 -2.47 21.29 -10.10
C GLU A 19 -1.87 21.14 -8.69
N SER A 20 -1.40 19.96 -8.33
CA SER A 20 -0.78 19.71 -7.01
C SER A 20 0.55 20.47 -6.85
N GLY A 21 1.23 20.75 -7.95
CA GLY A 21 2.56 21.36 -7.94
C GLY A 21 3.67 20.46 -7.39
N LEU A 22 3.36 19.20 -7.05
CA LEU A 22 4.33 18.23 -6.53
C LEU A 22 4.94 17.40 -7.66
N THR A 23 6.18 16.98 -7.47
CA THR A 23 6.73 15.87 -8.25
C THR A 23 6.18 14.53 -7.73
N HIS A 24 6.10 13.50 -8.57
CA HIS A 24 5.75 12.15 -8.11
C HIS A 24 6.68 11.67 -7.00
N GLN A 25 7.97 11.94 -7.10
CA GLN A 25 8.95 11.59 -6.07
C GLN A 25 8.60 12.23 -4.71
N ALA A 26 8.23 13.51 -4.69
CA ALA A 26 7.85 14.21 -3.47
C ALA A 26 6.56 13.64 -2.87
N LEU A 27 5.56 13.33 -3.71
CA LEU A 27 4.31 12.71 -3.28
C LEU A 27 4.56 11.35 -2.62
N TYR A 28 5.35 10.47 -3.26
CA TYR A 28 5.69 9.16 -2.71
C TYR A 28 6.41 9.28 -1.37
N ALA A 29 7.39 10.18 -1.26
CA ALA A 29 8.10 10.42 0.00
C ALA A 29 7.15 10.87 1.11
N ALA A 30 6.26 11.82 0.82
CA ALA A 30 5.29 12.34 1.79
C ALA A 30 4.32 11.25 2.27
N ILE A 31 3.82 10.40 1.37
CA ILE A 31 2.93 9.29 1.72
C ILE A 31 3.66 8.25 2.58
N MET A 32 4.92 7.93 2.25
CA MET A 32 5.74 7.02 3.05
C MET A 32 5.93 7.53 4.49
N ASP A 33 6.20 8.82 4.65
CA ASP A 33 6.35 9.46 5.96
C ASP A 33 5.02 9.47 6.73
N GLN A 34 3.91 9.76 6.04
CA GLN A 34 2.58 9.75 6.64
C GLN A 34 2.21 8.35 7.15
N VAL A 35 2.45 7.29 6.37
CA VAL A 35 2.14 5.92 6.80
C VAL A 35 2.99 5.50 8.01
N ALA A 36 4.27 5.86 8.03
CA ALA A 36 5.13 5.60 9.18
C ALA A 36 4.64 6.33 10.45
N TRP A 37 4.16 7.55 10.31
CA TRP A 37 3.55 8.30 11.41
C TRP A 37 2.23 7.68 11.87
N LEU A 38 1.34 7.29 10.93
CA LEU A 38 0.06 6.64 11.24
C LEU A 38 0.24 5.28 11.91
N ASP A 39 1.26 4.50 11.53
CA ASP A 39 1.63 3.24 12.20
C ASP A 39 1.91 3.47 13.69
N GLY A 40 2.64 4.54 14.01
CA GLY A 40 2.92 4.95 15.39
C GLY A 40 1.68 5.37 16.18
N LEU A 41 0.59 5.76 15.50
CA LEU A 41 -0.69 6.09 16.12
C LEU A 41 -1.65 4.90 16.23
N GLY A 42 -1.28 3.74 15.69
CA GLY A 42 -2.07 2.52 15.76
C GLY A 42 -3.06 2.33 14.60
N LEU A 43 -2.76 2.87 13.42
CA LEU A 43 -3.52 2.55 12.21
C LEU A 43 -3.47 1.05 11.93
N ASP A 44 -4.62 0.43 11.63
CA ASP A 44 -4.72 -1.02 11.43
C ASP A 44 -4.38 -1.45 10.01
N LEU A 45 -4.76 -0.65 9.00
CA LEU A 45 -4.71 -1.07 7.61
C LEU A 45 -4.38 0.07 6.65
N VAL A 46 -3.48 -0.18 5.74
CA VAL A 46 -3.30 0.57 4.50
C VAL A 46 -3.71 -0.33 3.35
N TRP A 47 -4.61 0.15 2.50
CA TRP A 47 -4.89 -0.54 1.26
C TRP A 47 -4.63 0.35 0.06
N PHE A 48 -4.23 -0.28 -1.01
CA PHE A 48 -3.90 0.35 -2.28
C PHE A 48 -5.01 0.11 -3.28
N THR A 49 -5.07 0.96 -4.26
CA THR A 49 -5.86 0.76 -5.47
C THR A 49 -4.91 0.57 -6.64
N GLU A 50 -5.33 -0.15 -7.67
CA GLU A 50 -4.49 -0.43 -8.85
C GLU A 50 -5.17 0.07 -10.11
N HIS A 51 -4.50 0.99 -10.85
CA HIS A 51 -4.92 1.44 -12.17
C HIS A 51 -3.72 1.64 -13.08
N HIS A 52 -3.93 1.45 -14.38
CA HIS A 52 -2.87 1.49 -15.38
C HIS A 52 -3.12 2.59 -16.42
N PHE A 53 -2.02 3.17 -16.94
CA PHE A 53 -2.03 4.17 -18.02
C PHE A 53 -2.84 5.43 -17.72
N VAL A 54 -2.88 5.84 -16.45
CA VAL A 54 -3.53 7.09 -16.03
C VAL A 54 -2.49 8.21 -15.98
N GLU A 55 -2.81 9.35 -16.59
CA GLU A 55 -1.86 10.46 -16.78
C GLU A 55 -1.34 11.04 -15.45
N ASP A 56 -2.16 11.07 -14.41
CA ASP A 56 -1.81 11.59 -13.09
C ASP A 56 -1.03 10.59 -12.22
N GLY A 57 -0.59 9.46 -12.79
CA GLY A 57 0.24 8.48 -12.10
C GLY A 57 -0.49 7.65 -11.07
N TYR A 58 -1.80 7.42 -11.24
CA TYR A 58 -2.56 6.48 -10.41
C TYR A 58 -1.77 5.18 -10.24
N LEU A 59 -1.68 4.66 -9.02
CA LEU A 59 -0.73 3.60 -8.65
C LEU A 59 -0.89 2.34 -9.53
N PRO A 60 0.10 1.99 -10.35
CA PRO A 60 0.02 0.81 -11.21
C PRO A 60 0.63 -0.45 -10.56
N SER A 61 1.42 -0.28 -9.50
CA SER A 61 2.19 -1.38 -8.89
C SER A 61 2.30 -1.17 -7.39
N TRP A 62 1.42 -1.80 -6.64
CA TRP A 62 1.31 -1.59 -5.19
C TRP A 62 2.33 -2.39 -4.37
N ILE A 63 2.78 -3.57 -4.82
CA ILE A 63 3.68 -4.46 -4.05
C ILE A 63 5.01 -3.78 -3.70
N PRO A 64 5.73 -3.10 -4.62
CA PRO A 64 6.94 -2.38 -4.27
C PRO A 64 6.73 -1.28 -3.24
N VAL A 65 5.58 -0.59 -3.33
CA VAL A 65 5.20 0.47 -2.39
C VAL A 65 4.91 -0.11 -1.02
N ALA A 66 4.15 -1.20 -0.96
CA ALA A 66 3.86 -1.93 0.27
C ALA A 66 5.14 -2.44 0.94
N ALA A 67 6.10 -2.96 0.16
CA ALA A 67 7.39 -3.43 0.69
C ALA A 67 8.21 -2.28 1.31
N ALA A 68 8.25 -1.12 0.64
CA ALA A 68 8.92 0.06 1.17
C ALA A 68 8.27 0.56 2.48
N MET A 69 6.93 0.57 2.54
CA MET A 69 6.19 0.91 3.75
C MET A 69 6.39 -0.12 4.86
N ALA A 70 6.37 -1.40 4.52
CA ALA A 70 6.58 -2.49 5.49
C ALA A 70 7.93 -2.39 6.19
N ALA A 71 8.97 -1.99 5.47
CA ALA A 71 10.31 -1.78 6.03
C ALA A 71 10.40 -0.58 7.00
N ARG A 72 9.42 0.33 6.97
CA ARG A 72 9.36 1.55 7.81
C ARG A 72 8.31 1.50 8.92
N THR A 73 7.53 0.43 8.98
CA THR A 73 6.39 0.27 9.90
C THR A 73 6.49 -1.04 10.69
N LYS A 74 5.70 -1.17 11.75
CA LYS A 74 5.73 -2.35 12.64
C LYS A 74 4.37 -3.05 12.78
N HIS A 75 3.27 -2.33 12.63
CA HIS A 75 1.94 -2.81 13.03
C HIS A 75 0.93 -2.81 11.88
N VAL A 76 0.92 -1.77 11.06
CA VAL A 76 -0.04 -1.60 9.98
C VAL A 76 0.04 -2.74 8.97
N ARG A 77 -1.13 -3.24 8.57
CA ARG A 77 -1.28 -4.30 7.58
C ARG A 77 -1.47 -3.69 6.19
N PHE A 78 -1.22 -4.46 5.16
CA PHE A 78 -1.24 -4.01 3.76
C PHE A 78 -2.18 -4.88 2.94
N SER A 79 -3.02 -4.24 2.13
CA SER A 79 -3.94 -4.90 1.21
C SER A 79 -4.05 -4.13 -0.10
N CYS A 80 -4.65 -4.73 -1.11
CA CYS A 80 -4.99 -4.06 -2.37
C CYS A 80 -6.43 -4.35 -2.76
N ASP A 81 -7.22 -3.31 -2.94
CA ASP A 81 -8.60 -3.40 -3.40
C ASP A 81 -8.78 -2.45 -4.62
N VAL A 82 -8.72 -3.00 -5.78
CA VAL A 82 -8.58 -4.39 -6.20
C VAL A 82 -7.19 -4.65 -6.79
N CYS A 83 -6.64 -5.85 -6.58
CA CYS A 83 -5.48 -6.33 -7.30
C CYS A 83 -5.92 -6.90 -8.66
N LEU A 84 -5.44 -6.32 -9.76
CA LEU A 84 -5.83 -6.73 -11.11
C LEU A 84 -5.09 -8.00 -11.54
N LEU A 85 -5.56 -9.14 -11.08
CA LEU A 85 -4.93 -10.46 -11.32
C LEU A 85 -4.61 -10.75 -12.79
N PRO A 86 -5.45 -10.37 -13.79
CA PRO A 86 -5.15 -10.65 -15.20
C PRO A 86 -3.87 -10.02 -15.74
N PHE A 87 -3.35 -8.99 -15.07
CA PHE A 87 -2.08 -8.36 -15.45
C PHE A 87 -0.85 -9.05 -14.85
N ASN A 88 -1.06 -10.06 -14.03
CA ASN A 88 0.01 -10.73 -13.31
C ASN A 88 0.12 -12.19 -13.71
N HIS A 89 1.35 -12.66 -13.92
CA HIS A 89 1.57 -14.09 -13.98
C HIS A 89 1.37 -14.69 -12.59
N PRO A 90 0.52 -15.74 -12.42
CA PRO A 90 0.12 -16.20 -11.08
C PRO A 90 1.29 -16.66 -10.21
N ILE A 91 2.29 -17.31 -10.78
CA ILE A 91 3.50 -17.73 -10.03
C ILE A 91 4.26 -16.48 -9.55
N ARG A 92 4.45 -15.49 -10.44
CA ARG A 92 5.17 -14.28 -10.09
C ARG A 92 4.48 -13.49 -8.98
N LEU A 93 3.16 -13.34 -9.08
CA LEU A 93 2.38 -12.67 -8.06
C LEU A 93 2.46 -13.40 -6.71
N ALA A 94 2.33 -14.72 -6.72
CA ALA A 94 2.44 -15.51 -5.49
C ALA A 94 3.82 -15.37 -4.82
N GLU A 95 4.88 -15.36 -5.61
CA GLU A 95 6.25 -15.17 -5.11
C GLU A 95 6.45 -13.76 -4.55
N ASP A 96 6.01 -12.71 -5.27
CA ASP A 96 6.12 -11.33 -4.82
C ASP A 96 5.34 -11.10 -3.52
N LEU A 97 4.15 -11.69 -3.38
CA LEU A 97 3.35 -11.63 -2.15
C LEU A 97 4.02 -12.38 -0.99
N ALA A 98 4.59 -13.55 -1.25
CA ALA A 98 5.33 -14.29 -0.23
C ALA A 98 6.58 -13.53 0.25
N VAL A 99 7.28 -12.86 -0.66
CA VAL A 99 8.41 -11.98 -0.30
C VAL A 99 7.95 -10.79 0.53
N LEU A 100 6.87 -10.12 0.10
CA LEU A 100 6.28 -9.02 0.86
C LEU A 100 5.83 -9.45 2.25
N ASP A 101 5.23 -10.64 2.36
CA ASP A 101 4.79 -11.18 3.65
C ASP A 101 5.97 -11.42 4.59
N ASN A 102 7.08 -11.92 4.07
CA ASN A 102 8.32 -12.05 4.85
C ASN A 102 8.91 -10.69 5.27
N ILE A 103 8.96 -9.70 4.37
CA ILE A 103 9.46 -8.36 4.68
C ILE A 103 8.58 -7.71 5.76
N SER A 104 7.29 -7.89 5.67
CA SER A 104 6.32 -7.28 6.60
C SER A 104 6.17 -8.04 7.92
N GLY A 105 6.65 -9.28 8.02
CA GLY A 105 6.42 -10.14 9.19
C GLY A 105 4.97 -10.58 9.33
N GLY A 106 4.34 -11.01 8.22
CA GLY A 106 2.98 -11.56 8.21
C GLY A 106 1.87 -10.49 8.19
N ARG A 107 2.13 -9.30 7.63
CA ARG A 107 1.17 -8.19 7.62
C ARG A 107 0.48 -7.96 6.27
N VAL A 108 0.50 -8.93 5.38
CA VAL A 108 -0.21 -8.87 4.09
C VAL A 108 -1.61 -9.45 4.24
N GLU A 109 -2.62 -8.79 3.66
CA GLU A 109 -4.00 -9.26 3.56
C GLU A 109 -4.44 -9.16 2.08
N ILE A 110 -5.03 -10.23 1.51
CA ILE A 110 -5.54 -10.27 0.14
C ILE A 110 -6.89 -10.95 0.11
#